data_e5d97d4ffdef0474d9351b559362b3e3
#
_entry.id   e5d97d4ffdef0474d9351b559362b3e3
#
_cell.length_a   1.000
_cell.length_b   1.000
_cell.length_c   1.000
_cell.angle_alpha   90.00
_cell.angle_beta   90.00
_cell.angle_gamma   90.00
#
_symmetry.space_group_name_H-M   'P 1'
#
loop_
_entity.id
_entity.type
_entity.pdbx_description
1 polymer ?
#
loop_
_entity_poly.entity_id
_entity_poly.type
_entity_poly.pdbx_seq_one_letter_code
_entity_poly.pdbx_strand_id
1 'polypeptide(L)'
;MILAEKVALLRKKKGWSQEELAEKLGISRQSVSKWESGASIPDIDKIIMLSRLFQVSTDYLLKDELEAEGDGVQEAVDQEEQVKRSVSLEDANAFMELTRKYALPEALAAALFVLCPVPLILLAGLAETGRLAITEETAGGVGAGILLVMVAIGVTVFILCGRYTEPYDFLDKEMFTLQYGVEGITRKNKELFAGRFHTAIAVGVVLCVLGAVPLLLFAAMEAGDLLLIVGVAVLLLMVAIAVILFVWAGSIQGSFHKLLQSGDFSPARKAASKKLGAFSGAYWCIVAAIFLVVFVDFKYSQNFFFDLFGNNKNPNIVFGMIWGVAGLLFAAIRIVLGSVVMGKSGNRTD
;
A
#
# COMPACT_ATOMS: atom_id res chain seq x y z
N MET A 1 32.77 28.14 3.94
CA MET A 1 33.78 27.90 5.07
C MET A 1 34.43 26.55 4.85
N ILE A 2 35.76 26.46 4.97
CA ILE A 2 36.50 25.19 4.88
C ILE A 2 36.35 24.37 6.18
N LEU A 3 36.60 23.05 6.10
CA LEU A 3 36.52 22.13 7.24
C LEU A 3 37.22 22.64 8.51
N ALA A 4 38.43 23.20 8.36
CA ALA A 4 39.23 23.75 9.47
C ALA A 4 38.48 24.84 10.24
N GLU A 5 37.87 25.77 9.51
CA GLU A 5 37.11 26.89 10.10
C GLU A 5 35.84 26.40 10.79
N LYS A 6 35.13 25.40 10.18
CA LYS A 6 33.93 24.81 10.76
C LYS A 6 34.23 24.09 12.07
N VAL A 7 35.27 23.28 12.12
CA VAL A 7 35.69 22.60 13.37
C VAL A 7 35.99 23.58 14.47
N ALA A 8 36.77 24.65 14.16
CA ALA A 8 37.13 25.69 15.14
C ALA A 8 35.88 26.46 15.62
N LEU A 9 34.94 26.77 14.71
CA LEU A 9 33.69 27.47 15.01
C LEU A 9 32.78 26.62 15.91
N LEU A 10 32.58 25.35 15.57
CA LEU A 10 31.72 24.43 16.33
C LEU A 10 32.27 24.17 17.72
N ARG A 11 33.59 23.98 17.84
CA ARG A 11 34.26 23.85 19.14
C ARG A 11 34.04 25.10 20.01
N LYS A 12 34.31 26.30 19.46
CA LYS A 12 34.06 27.56 20.17
C LYS A 12 32.61 27.76 20.57
N LYS A 13 31.66 27.39 19.70
CA LYS A 13 30.22 27.45 19.99
C LYS A 13 29.81 26.54 21.17
N LYS A 14 30.51 25.41 21.36
CA LYS A 14 30.31 24.51 22.50
C LYS A 14 31.12 24.96 23.75
N GLY A 15 31.93 26.01 23.65
CA GLY A 15 32.76 26.52 24.74
C GLY A 15 33.98 25.65 25.07
N TRP A 16 34.38 24.74 24.19
CA TRP A 16 35.46 23.79 24.46
C TRP A 16 36.84 24.34 24.08
N SER A 17 37.85 23.97 24.87
CA SER A 17 39.27 24.15 24.51
C SER A 17 39.67 23.10 23.46
N GLN A 18 40.81 23.31 22.77
CA GLN A 18 41.36 22.30 21.86
C GLN A 18 41.74 21.00 22.59
N GLU A 19 42.05 21.09 23.87
CA GLU A 19 42.39 19.95 24.71
C GLU A 19 41.15 19.11 25.04
N GLU A 20 40.04 19.74 25.41
CA GLU A 20 38.76 19.07 25.64
C GLU A 20 38.22 18.42 24.39
N LEU A 21 38.33 19.04 23.21
CA LEU A 21 37.92 18.41 21.95
C LEU A 21 38.83 17.20 21.65
N ALA A 22 40.12 17.29 21.89
CA ALA A 22 41.05 16.19 21.70
C ALA A 22 40.76 15.00 22.62
N GLU A 23 40.45 15.26 23.89
CA GLU A 23 40.04 14.25 24.87
C GLU A 23 38.75 13.50 24.40
N LYS A 24 37.73 14.26 23.99
CA LYS A 24 36.47 13.70 23.52
C LYS A 24 36.60 12.82 22.24
N LEU A 25 37.58 13.12 21.41
CA LEU A 25 37.89 12.38 20.17
C LEU A 25 38.95 11.28 20.36
N GLY A 26 39.55 11.18 21.58
CA GLY A 26 40.61 10.21 21.86
C GLY A 26 41.88 10.44 21.04
N ILE A 27 42.26 11.72 20.81
CA ILE A 27 43.45 12.13 20.00
C ILE A 27 44.32 13.16 20.75
N SER A 28 45.45 13.50 20.17
CA SER A 28 46.31 14.53 20.74
C SER A 28 45.77 15.95 20.47
N ARG A 29 46.01 16.91 21.40
CA ARG A 29 45.74 18.34 21.19
C ARG A 29 46.42 18.87 19.92
N GLN A 30 47.62 18.35 19.60
CA GLN A 30 48.35 18.75 18.39
C GLN A 30 47.58 18.38 17.10
N SER A 31 46.87 17.24 17.09
CA SER A 31 46.06 16.86 15.95
C SER A 31 44.92 17.85 15.74
N VAL A 32 44.18 18.22 16.79
CA VAL A 32 43.13 19.22 16.71
C VAL A 32 43.66 20.57 16.22
N SER A 33 44.83 21.01 16.75
CA SER A 33 45.48 22.26 16.32
C SER A 33 45.87 22.25 14.84
N LYS A 34 46.38 21.13 14.32
CA LYS A 34 46.68 20.96 12.88
C LYS A 34 45.43 20.98 12.01
N TRP A 35 44.32 20.40 12.47
CA TRP A 35 43.04 20.43 11.75
C TRP A 35 42.47 21.85 11.68
N GLU A 36 42.46 22.58 12.81
CA GLU A 36 41.95 23.95 12.87
C GLU A 36 42.79 24.95 12.10
N SER A 37 44.11 24.68 11.97
CA SER A 37 45.00 25.50 11.16
C SER A 37 45.04 25.14 9.68
N GLY A 38 44.33 24.08 9.27
CA GLY A 38 44.36 23.58 7.91
C GLY A 38 45.63 22.83 7.52
N ALA A 39 46.55 22.60 8.47
CA ALA A 39 47.81 21.90 8.23
C ALA A 39 47.65 20.39 8.00
N SER A 40 46.54 19.83 8.41
CA SER A 40 46.14 18.44 8.09
C SER A 40 44.64 18.29 8.07
N ILE A 41 44.11 17.28 7.35
CA ILE A 41 42.71 16.91 7.29
C ILE A 41 42.51 15.70 8.19
N PRO A 42 41.44 15.65 9.02
CA PRO A 42 41.04 14.44 9.74
C PRO A 42 40.77 13.29 8.80
N ASP A 43 41.03 12.06 9.24
CA ASP A 43 40.57 10.87 8.53
C ASP A 43 39.03 10.74 8.60
N ILE A 44 38.49 9.86 7.76
CA ILE A 44 37.04 9.74 7.60
C ILE A 44 36.35 9.31 8.90
N ASP A 45 37.02 8.47 9.70
CA ASP A 45 36.47 8.02 10.99
C ASP A 45 36.36 9.17 11.98
N LYS A 46 37.37 10.09 11.98
CA LYS A 46 37.35 11.29 12.82
C LYS A 46 36.34 12.32 12.34
N ILE A 47 36.11 12.42 11.03
CA ILE A 47 35.04 13.27 10.47
C ILE A 47 33.67 12.76 10.96
N ILE A 48 33.44 11.44 10.95
CA ILE A 48 32.21 10.83 11.47
C ILE A 48 32.08 11.08 12.98
N MET A 49 33.18 10.99 13.74
CA MET A 49 33.16 11.30 15.17
C MET A 49 32.85 12.78 15.44
N LEU A 50 33.43 13.70 14.66
CA LEU A 50 33.16 15.13 14.72
C LEU A 50 31.71 15.46 14.41
N SER A 51 31.15 14.84 13.38
CA SER A 51 29.75 14.97 13.01
C SER A 51 28.83 14.60 14.18
N ARG A 52 29.05 13.46 14.82
CA ARG A 52 28.30 13.01 16.00
C ARG A 52 28.47 13.91 17.18
N LEU A 53 29.71 14.32 17.48
CA LEU A 53 30.07 15.13 18.64
C LEU A 53 29.46 16.54 18.57
N PHE A 54 29.45 17.12 17.37
CA PHE A 54 28.92 18.47 17.14
C PHE A 54 27.43 18.45 16.70
N GLN A 55 26.85 17.28 16.44
CA GLN A 55 25.49 17.13 15.95
C GLN A 55 25.26 17.86 14.62
N VAL A 56 26.17 17.70 13.68
CA VAL A 56 26.13 18.25 12.33
C VAL A 56 26.32 17.12 11.31
N SER A 57 25.81 17.27 10.10
CA SER A 57 26.02 16.25 9.06
C SER A 57 27.48 16.20 8.60
N THR A 58 27.92 15.02 8.13
CA THR A 58 29.27 14.90 7.51
C THR A 58 29.34 15.75 6.25
N ASP A 59 28.25 15.92 5.52
CA ASP A 59 28.14 16.80 4.35
C ASP A 59 28.40 18.26 4.72
N TYR A 60 27.85 18.72 5.85
CA TYR A 60 28.13 20.07 6.36
C TYR A 60 29.62 20.27 6.65
N LEU A 61 30.30 19.28 7.21
CA LEU A 61 31.72 19.37 7.49
C LEU A 61 32.57 19.38 6.20
N LEU A 62 32.20 18.61 5.19
CA LEU A 62 32.99 18.36 3.98
C LEU A 62 32.74 19.34 2.83
N LYS A 63 31.53 19.90 2.69
CA LYS A 63 31.18 20.82 1.60
C LYS A 63 31.41 22.27 2.00
N ASP A 64 32.27 22.99 1.28
CA ASP A 64 32.65 24.36 1.60
C ASP A 64 31.52 25.40 1.46
N GLU A 65 30.47 25.07 0.68
CA GLU A 65 29.37 25.97 0.33
C GLU A 65 28.25 26.02 1.39
N LEU A 66 28.25 25.12 2.37
CA LEU A 66 27.21 25.08 3.40
C LEU A 66 27.59 25.94 4.60
N GLU A 67 26.92 27.08 4.77
CA GLU A 67 27.00 27.92 5.96
C GLU A 67 25.99 27.46 7.01
N ALA A 68 26.31 27.62 8.29
CA ALA A 68 25.39 27.28 9.38
C ALA A 68 24.32 28.38 9.51
N GLU A 69 23.29 28.34 8.67
CA GLU A 69 22.05 29.05 8.95
C GLU A 69 21.29 28.32 10.06
N GLY A 70 20.92 29.05 11.07
CA GLY A 70 20.25 28.54 12.26
C GLY A 70 18.94 27.87 11.91
N ASP A 71 18.52 26.86 12.69
CA ASP A 71 17.32 26.07 12.74
C ASP A 71 17.19 24.83 11.83
N GLY A 72 18.00 24.64 10.80
CA GLY A 72 17.95 23.41 9.97
C GLY A 72 18.77 22.23 10.51
N VAL A 73 19.56 22.45 11.57
CA VAL A 73 20.54 21.45 12.05
C VAL A 73 19.88 20.34 12.88
N GLN A 74 18.77 20.63 13.52
CA GLN A 74 18.07 19.66 14.37
C GLN A 74 17.19 18.70 13.55
N GLU A 75 16.57 19.18 12.45
CA GLU A 75 15.75 18.32 11.59
C GLU A 75 16.58 17.34 10.75
N ALA A 76 17.84 17.65 10.42
CA ALA A 76 18.70 16.74 9.66
C ALA A 76 19.28 15.61 10.52
N VAL A 77 19.56 15.87 11.80
CA VAL A 77 20.07 14.86 12.75
C VAL A 77 18.97 13.92 13.20
N ASP A 78 17.74 14.43 13.40
CA ASP A 78 16.56 13.60 13.72
C ASP A 78 16.13 12.71 12.54
N GLN A 79 16.53 13.03 11.31
CA GLN A 79 16.27 12.17 10.14
C GLN A 79 17.36 11.10 9.92
N GLU A 80 18.57 11.27 10.42
CA GLU A 80 19.64 10.26 10.31
C GLU A 80 19.66 9.25 11.48
N GLU A 81 19.07 9.57 12.63
CA GLU A 81 18.98 8.66 13.79
C GLU A 81 17.72 7.77 13.85
N GLN A 82 16.83 7.85 12.89
CA GLN A 82 15.96 6.68 12.66
C GLN A 82 16.87 5.59 12.11
N VAL A 83 17.29 4.67 12.95
CA VAL A 83 17.98 3.43 12.59
C VAL A 83 17.17 2.79 11.46
N LYS A 84 17.52 3.13 10.22
CA LYS A 84 16.86 2.54 9.05
C LYS A 84 17.13 1.06 9.13
N ARG A 85 16.09 0.29 9.40
CA ARG A 85 16.19 -1.16 9.48
C ARG A 85 16.85 -1.67 8.20
N SER A 86 17.94 -2.42 8.34
CA SER A 86 18.63 -3.00 7.19
C SER A 86 18.07 -4.37 6.89
N VAL A 87 17.72 -4.61 5.63
CA VAL A 87 17.22 -5.91 5.15
C VAL A 87 18.41 -6.72 4.66
N SER A 88 18.66 -7.85 5.32
CA SER A 88 19.70 -8.79 4.92
C SER A 88 19.28 -9.62 3.70
N LEU A 89 20.25 -10.30 3.08
CA LEU A 89 19.98 -11.23 1.98
C LEU A 89 19.11 -12.41 2.43
N GLU A 90 19.31 -12.88 3.65
CA GLU A 90 18.53 -13.95 4.25
C GLU A 90 17.08 -13.54 4.47
N ASP A 91 16.83 -12.36 5.05
CA ASP A 91 15.49 -11.80 5.26
C ASP A 91 14.74 -11.60 3.93
N ALA A 92 15.44 -11.07 2.92
CA ALA A 92 14.85 -10.86 1.60
C ALA A 92 14.44 -12.17 0.92
N ASN A 93 15.30 -13.20 0.99
CA ASN A 93 14.99 -14.52 0.44
C ASN A 93 13.85 -15.19 1.20
N ALA A 94 13.86 -15.13 2.54
CA ALA A 94 12.79 -15.66 3.37
C ALA A 94 11.44 -14.98 3.06
N PHE A 95 11.42 -13.66 2.90
CA PHE A 95 10.22 -12.92 2.52
C PHE A 95 9.70 -13.33 1.13
N MET A 96 10.56 -13.44 0.12
CA MET A 96 10.18 -13.87 -1.22
C MET A 96 9.64 -15.29 -1.24
N GLU A 97 10.26 -16.21 -0.46
CA GLU A 97 9.82 -17.60 -0.35
C GLU A 97 8.47 -17.71 0.38
N LEU A 98 8.29 -17.00 1.49
CA LEU A 98 7.02 -16.92 2.21
C LEU A 98 5.90 -16.39 1.29
N THR A 99 6.14 -15.30 0.60
CA THR A 99 5.15 -14.74 -0.34
C THR A 99 4.78 -15.75 -1.43
N ARG A 100 5.77 -16.45 -2.01
CA ARG A 100 5.51 -17.49 -3.01
C ARG A 100 4.68 -18.65 -2.44
N LYS A 101 4.93 -19.06 -1.19
CA LYS A 101 4.23 -20.15 -0.51
C LYS A 101 2.75 -19.77 -0.23
N TYR A 102 2.51 -18.55 0.20
CA TYR A 102 1.16 -18.10 0.61
C TYR A 102 0.36 -17.41 -0.51
N ALA A 103 0.99 -17.05 -1.64
CA ALA A 103 0.30 -16.42 -2.77
C ALA A 103 -0.86 -17.28 -3.33
N LEU A 104 -0.71 -18.59 -3.39
CA LEU A 104 -1.78 -19.48 -3.90
C LEU A 104 -2.93 -19.64 -2.89
N PRO A 105 -2.71 -19.92 -1.59
CA PRO A 105 -3.78 -19.91 -0.59
C PRO A 105 -4.55 -18.58 -0.54
N GLU A 106 -3.86 -17.45 -0.61
CA GLU A 106 -4.45 -16.11 -0.66
C GLU A 106 -5.32 -15.92 -1.91
N ALA A 107 -4.82 -16.35 -3.07
CA ALA A 107 -5.55 -16.29 -4.33
C ALA A 107 -6.80 -17.18 -4.32
N LEU A 108 -6.73 -18.38 -3.74
CA LEU A 108 -7.90 -19.27 -3.59
C LEU A 108 -8.94 -18.66 -2.65
N ALA A 109 -8.53 -18.03 -1.56
CA ALA A 109 -9.44 -17.32 -0.66
C ALA A 109 -10.14 -16.15 -1.37
N ALA A 110 -9.41 -15.39 -2.19
CA ALA A 110 -9.99 -14.32 -3.00
C ALA A 110 -11.02 -14.86 -4.01
N ALA A 111 -10.72 -15.97 -4.68
CA ALA A 111 -11.65 -16.62 -5.60
C ALA A 111 -12.89 -17.16 -4.89
N LEU A 112 -12.75 -17.62 -3.65
CA LEU A 112 -13.88 -18.11 -2.84
C LEU A 112 -14.89 -17.00 -2.57
N PHE A 113 -14.43 -15.74 -2.36
CA PHE A 113 -15.33 -14.59 -2.23
C PHE A 113 -16.10 -14.28 -3.52
N VAL A 114 -15.49 -14.52 -4.68
CA VAL A 114 -16.20 -14.37 -5.98
C VAL A 114 -17.22 -15.47 -6.18
N LEU A 115 -16.93 -16.68 -5.71
CA LEU A 115 -17.83 -17.84 -5.86
C LEU A 115 -18.91 -17.91 -4.78
N CYS A 116 -18.79 -17.19 -3.66
CA CYS A 116 -19.73 -17.33 -2.55
C CYS A 116 -21.21 -17.02 -2.90
N PRO A 117 -21.59 -16.14 -3.87
CA PRO A 117 -22.98 -15.95 -4.25
C PRO A 117 -23.53 -17.06 -5.18
N VAL A 118 -22.65 -17.88 -5.80
CA VAL A 118 -23.07 -18.88 -6.79
C VAL A 118 -24.07 -19.92 -6.22
N PRO A 119 -23.84 -20.53 -5.05
CA PRO A 119 -24.79 -21.47 -4.45
C PRO A 119 -26.15 -20.83 -4.16
N LEU A 120 -26.18 -19.59 -3.69
CA LEU A 120 -27.39 -18.84 -3.43
C LEU A 120 -28.18 -18.61 -4.73
N ILE A 121 -27.51 -18.11 -5.78
CA ILE A 121 -28.13 -17.82 -7.08
C ILE A 121 -28.67 -19.10 -7.71
N LEU A 122 -27.90 -20.20 -7.68
CA LEU A 122 -28.32 -21.47 -8.26
C LEU A 122 -29.49 -22.09 -7.50
N LEU A 123 -29.45 -22.11 -6.15
CA LEU A 123 -30.54 -22.70 -5.36
C LEU A 123 -31.83 -21.89 -5.49
N ALA A 124 -31.76 -20.57 -5.41
CA ALA A 124 -32.92 -19.70 -5.57
C ALA A 124 -33.52 -19.85 -6.95
N GLY A 125 -32.73 -19.82 -8.02
CA GLY A 125 -33.24 -19.95 -9.38
C GLY A 125 -33.75 -21.34 -9.72
N LEU A 126 -33.18 -22.41 -9.15
CA LEU A 126 -33.75 -23.76 -9.32
C LEU A 126 -35.07 -23.95 -8.56
N ALA A 127 -35.26 -23.28 -7.44
CA ALA A 127 -36.50 -23.27 -6.70
C ALA A 127 -37.60 -22.48 -7.46
N GLU A 128 -37.26 -21.28 -7.93
CA GLU A 128 -38.15 -20.41 -8.72
C GLU A 128 -38.64 -21.09 -10.01
N THR A 129 -37.76 -21.83 -10.70
CA THR A 129 -38.11 -22.58 -11.90
C THR A 129 -38.85 -23.89 -11.62
N GLY A 130 -39.17 -24.20 -10.35
CA GLY A 130 -39.92 -25.42 -9.95
C GLY A 130 -39.12 -26.71 -10.13
N ARG A 131 -37.83 -26.65 -10.36
CA ARG A 131 -36.96 -27.83 -10.53
C ARG A 131 -36.43 -28.41 -9.23
N LEU A 132 -36.52 -27.67 -8.13
CA LEU A 132 -36.26 -28.17 -6.79
C LEU A 132 -37.60 -28.26 -6.01
N ALA A 133 -37.77 -29.35 -5.27
CA ALA A 133 -38.97 -29.58 -4.46
C ALA A 133 -38.87 -28.86 -3.08
N ILE A 134 -38.31 -27.65 -3.05
CA ILE A 134 -38.20 -26.79 -1.85
C ILE A 134 -38.79 -25.42 -2.16
N THR A 135 -39.26 -24.73 -1.14
CA THR A 135 -39.73 -23.34 -1.28
C THR A 135 -38.59 -22.37 -1.56
N GLU A 136 -38.88 -21.28 -2.28
CA GLU A 136 -37.92 -20.22 -2.56
C GLU A 136 -37.27 -19.68 -1.26
N GLU A 137 -38.07 -19.51 -0.20
CA GLU A 137 -37.57 -19.06 1.10
C GLU A 137 -36.55 -20.03 1.69
N THR A 138 -36.81 -21.35 1.59
CA THR A 138 -35.89 -22.38 2.10
C THR A 138 -34.62 -22.41 1.24
N ALA A 139 -34.76 -22.32 -0.10
CA ALA A 139 -33.62 -22.27 -1.01
C ALA A 139 -32.74 -21.03 -0.73
N GLY A 140 -33.36 -19.87 -0.54
CA GLY A 140 -32.68 -18.64 -0.16
C GLY A 140 -31.94 -18.74 1.20
N GLY A 141 -32.62 -19.31 2.21
CA GLY A 141 -32.03 -19.53 3.54
C GLY A 141 -30.82 -20.47 3.51
N VAL A 142 -30.91 -21.61 2.82
CA VAL A 142 -29.81 -22.57 2.66
C VAL A 142 -28.67 -21.94 1.87
N GLY A 143 -28.98 -21.26 0.75
CA GLY A 143 -27.99 -20.57 -0.07
C GLY A 143 -27.23 -19.49 0.69
N ALA A 144 -27.93 -18.69 1.50
CA ALA A 144 -27.32 -17.68 2.38
C ALA A 144 -26.44 -18.33 3.46
N GLY A 145 -26.85 -19.45 4.03
CA GLY A 145 -26.03 -20.21 4.98
C GLY A 145 -24.71 -20.68 4.35
N ILE A 146 -24.75 -21.26 3.15
CA ILE A 146 -23.56 -21.68 2.40
C ILE A 146 -22.66 -20.47 2.12
N LEU A 147 -23.22 -19.35 1.65
CA LEU A 147 -22.49 -18.11 1.39
C LEU A 147 -21.72 -17.65 2.63
N LEU A 148 -22.38 -17.61 3.78
CA LEU A 148 -21.74 -17.18 5.04
C LEU A 148 -20.60 -18.12 5.46
N VAL A 149 -20.76 -19.43 5.29
CA VAL A 149 -19.70 -20.41 5.56
C VAL A 149 -18.52 -20.20 4.63
N MET A 150 -18.76 -19.99 3.33
CA MET A 150 -17.69 -19.72 2.36
C MET A 150 -16.93 -18.42 2.69
N VAL A 151 -17.66 -17.36 3.08
CA VAL A 151 -17.05 -16.11 3.52
C VAL A 151 -16.21 -16.33 4.78
N ALA A 152 -16.70 -17.07 5.76
CA ALA A 152 -15.97 -17.36 7.00
C ALA A 152 -14.66 -18.13 6.71
N ILE A 153 -14.68 -19.10 5.80
CA ILE A 153 -13.48 -19.83 5.37
C ILE A 153 -12.48 -18.85 4.69
N GLY A 154 -12.95 -18.04 3.75
CA GLY A 154 -12.11 -17.07 3.04
C GLY A 154 -11.43 -16.09 4.00
N VAL A 155 -12.19 -15.49 4.92
CA VAL A 155 -11.66 -14.58 5.96
C VAL A 155 -10.62 -15.27 6.82
N THR A 156 -10.89 -16.52 7.26
CA THR A 156 -9.94 -17.28 8.08
C THR A 156 -8.62 -17.50 7.35
N VAL A 157 -8.66 -17.87 6.06
CA VAL A 157 -7.43 -18.04 5.26
C VAL A 157 -6.66 -16.72 5.14
N PHE A 158 -7.34 -15.60 4.87
CA PHE A 158 -6.67 -14.28 4.80
C PHE A 158 -6.01 -13.90 6.12
N ILE A 159 -6.68 -14.11 7.26
CA ILE A 159 -6.09 -13.82 8.59
C ILE A 159 -4.86 -14.69 8.83
N LEU A 160 -4.94 -15.97 8.50
CA LEU A 160 -3.80 -16.89 8.67
C LEU A 160 -2.63 -16.52 7.75
N CYS A 161 -2.89 -16.22 6.48
CA CYS A 161 -1.85 -15.76 5.55
C CYS A 161 -1.22 -14.44 6.01
N GLY A 162 -2.04 -13.46 6.44
CA GLY A 162 -1.57 -12.18 6.95
C GLY A 162 -0.64 -12.31 8.17
N ARG A 163 -0.93 -13.23 9.08
CA ARG A 163 -0.09 -13.47 10.27
C ARG A 163 1.34 -13.91 9.91
N TYR A 164 1.52 -14.68 8.84
CA TYR A 164 2.85 -15.12 8.41
C TYR A 164 3.66 -14.00 7.75
N THR A 165 3.00 -13.00 7.16
CA THR A 165 3.65 -11.83 6.55
C THR A 165 3.85 -10.67 7.54
N GLU A 166 3.21 -10.70 8.70
CA GLU A 166 3.28 -9.66 9.74
C GLU A 166 4.72 -9.26 10.13
N PRO A 167 5.71 -10.17 10.30
CA PRO A 167 7.10 -9.79 10.60
C PRO A 167 7.74 -8.89 9.54
N TYR A 168 7.21 -8.87 8.31
CA TYR A 168 7.69 -8.10 7.17
C TYR A 168 6.85 -6.86 6.86
N ASP A 169 5.87 -6.53 7.71
CA ASP A 169 5.01 -5.35 7.56
C ASP A 169 5.78 -4.03 7.50
N PHE A 170 6.97 -3.99 8.11
CA PHE A 170 7.86 -2.84 8.03
C PHE A 170 8.28 -2.51 6.60
N LEU A 171 8.34 -3.50 5.68
CA LEU A 171 8.65 -3.28 4.27
C LEU A 171 7.62 -2.36 3.58
N ASP A 172 6.38 -2.33 4.07
CA ASP A 172 5.31 -1.49 3.56
C ASP A 172 5.26 -0.11 4.25
N LYS A 173 5.56 -0.06 5.54
CA LYS A 173 5.29 1.10 6.42
C LYS A 173 6.50 1.98 6.67
N GLU A 174 7.71 1.37 6.70
CA GLU A 174 8.93 2.03 7.15
C GLU A 174 9.92 2.23 5.99
N MET A 175 10.84 3.16 6.19
CA MET A 175 12.01 3.30 5.34
C MET A 175 13.10 2.34 5.82
N PHE A 176 13.68 1.60 4.90
CA PHE A 176 14.74 0.63 5.19
C PHE A 176 15.85 0.74 4.16
N THR A 177 17.01 0.18 4.47
CA THR A 177 18.15 0.06 3.57
C THR A 177 18.36 -1.39 3.18
N LEU A 178 18.79 -1.64 1.96
CA LEU A 178 19.13 -2.99 1.50
C LEU A 178 20.62 -3.24 1.72
N GLN A 179 20.97 -4.39 2.27
CA GLN A 179 22.36 -4.83 2.33
C GLN A 179 22.88 -5.19 0.92
N TYR A 180 24.22 -5.20 0.79
CA TYR A 180 24.88 -5.52 -0.47
C TYR A 180 24.38 -6.85 -1.06
N GLY A 181 24.06 -6.85 -2.36
CA GLY A 181 23.60 -8.01 -3.10
C GLY A 181 22.08 -8.25 -3.12
N VAL A 182 21.32 -7.72 -2.17
CA VAL A 182 19.85 -7.90 -2.07
C VAL A 182 19.15 -7.36 -3.32
N GLU A 183 19.51 -6.14 -3.74
CA GLU A 183 18.92 -5.52 -4.93
C GLU A 183 19.15 -6.35 -6.19
N GLY A 184 20.37 -6.83 -6.42
CA GLY A 184 20.74 -7.62 -7.59
C GLY A 184 19.95 -8.94 -7.68
N ILE A 185 19.84 -9.66 -6.57
CA ILE A 185 19.08 -10.93 -6.53
C ILE A 185 17.59 -10.69 -6.72
N THR A 186 17.03 -9.67 -6.08
CA THR A 186 15.61 -9.34 -6.21
C THR A 186 15.28 -8.93 -7.64
N ARG A 187 16.10 -8.12 -8.28
CA ARG A 187 15.94 -7.70 -9.68
C ARG A 187 15.99 -8.89 -10.63
N LYS A 188 16.94 -9.80 -10.44
CA LYS A 188 17.05 -11.04 -11.22
C LYS A 188 15.80 -11.91 -11.07
N ASN A 189 15.32 -12.13 -9.85
CA ASN A 189 14.11 -12.92 -9.61
C ASN A 189 12.85 -12.26 -10.23
N LYS A 190 12.74 -10.94 -10.18
CA LYS A 190 11.69 -10.18 -10.85
C LYS A 190 11.70 -10.38 -12.36
N GLU A 191 12.87 -10.31 -13.01
CA GLU A 191 13.03 -10.53 -14.44
C GLU A 191 12.66 -11.96 -14.85
N LEU A 192 13.11 -12.96 -14.09
CA LEU A 192 12.74 -14.36 -14.31
C LEU A 192 11.24 -14.63 -14.17
N PHE A 193 10.56 -13.87 -13.32
CA PHE A 193 9.11 -14.01 -13.09
C PHE A 193 8.28 -13.19 -14.08
N ALA A 194 8.83 -12.15 -14.71
CA ALA A 194 8.11 -11.21 -15.56
C ALA A 194 7.28 -11.88 -16.66
N GLY A 195 7.83 -12.88 -17.35
CA GLY A 195 7.11 -13.62 -18.38
C GLY A 195 5.86 -14.34 -17.81
N ARG A 196 5.99 -15.00 -16.66
CA ARG A 196 4.86 -15.67 -15.99
C ARG A 196 3.81 -14.68 -15.52
N PHE A 197 4.23 -13.53 -15.01
CA PHE A 197 3.34 -12.46 -14.60
C PHE A 197 2.49 -11.96 -15.77
N HIS A 198 3.11 -11.58 -16.89
CA HIS A 198 2.39 -11.08 -18.07
C HIS A 198 1.44 -12.13 -18.65
N THR A 199 1.85 -13.40 -18.69
CA THR A 199 0.99 -14.50 -19.15
C THR A 199 -0.21 -14.68 -18.23
N ALA A 200 -0.02 -14.67 -16.91
CA ALA A 200 -1.11 -14.80 -15.94
C ALA A 200 -2.13 -13.65 -16.07
N ILE A 201 -1.66 -12.42 -16.21
CA ILE A 201 -2.54 -11.26 -16.42
C ILE A 201 -3.29 -11.38 -17.75
N ALA A 202 -2.61 -11.71 -18.86
CA ALA A 202 -3.25 -11.84 -20.17
C ALA A 202 -4.33 -12.94 -20.18
N VAL A 203 -4.03 -14.11 -19.63
CA VAL A 203 -5.00 -15.22 -19.51
C VAL A 203 -6.18 -14.82 -18.63
N GLY A 204 -5.92 -14.17 -17.48
CA GLY A 204 -6.98 -13.70 -16.59
C GLY A 204 -7.92 -12.71 -17.27
N VAL A 205 -7.39 -11.74 -18.03
CA VAL A 205 -8.21 -10.78 -18.78
C VAL A 205 -9.07 -11.50 -19.83
N VAL A 206 -8.47 -12.44 -20.58
CA VAL A 206 -9.22 -13.24 -21.58
C VAL A 206 -10.34 -14.04 -20.92
N LEU A 207 -10.09 -14.66 -19.76
CA LEU A 207 -11.13 -15.39 -19.02
C LEU A 207 -12.27 -14.48 -18.56
N CYS A 208 -11.97 -13.28 -18.07
CA CYS A 208 -13.01 -12.32 -17.68
C CYS A 208 -13.90 -11.92 -18.88
N VAL A 209 -13.29 -11.67 -20.05
CA VAL A 209 -14.03 -11.27 -21.26
C VAL A 209 -14.85 -12.44 -21.80
N LEU A 210 -14.23 -13.62 -21.95
CA LEU A 210 -14.92 -14.81 -22.45
C LEU A 210 -15.98 -15.32 -21.48
N GLY A 211 -15.82 -15.10 -20.18
CA GLY A 211 -16.82 -15.48 -19.17
C GLY A 211 -18.17 -14.79 -19.36
N ALA A 212 -18.21 -13.60 -19.94
CA ALA A 212 -19.44 -12.88 -20.22
C ALA A 212 -20.20 -13.41 -21.46
N VAL A 213 -19.50 -14.10 -22.36
CA VAL A 213 -20.07 -14.55 -23.64
C VAL A 213 -21.27 -15.50 -23.47
N PRO A 214 -21.24 -16.55 -22.62
CA PRO A 214 -22.38 -17.43 -22.44
C PRO A 214 -23.62 -16.68 -21.92
N LEU A 215 -23.43 -15.76 -20.98
CA LEU A 215 -24.55 -14.99 -20.44
C LEU A 215 -25.19 -14.09 -21.50
N LEU A 216 -24.37 -13.39 -22.31
CA LEU A 216 -24.87 -12.55 -23.42
C LEU A 216 -25.56 -13.35 -24.50
N LEU A 217 -25.05 -14.55 -24.83
CA LEU A 217 -25.68 -15.43 -25.80
C LEU A 217 -27.05 -15.95 -25.31
N PHE A 218 -27.12 -16.38 -24.05
CA PHE A 218 -28.38 -16.84 -23.47
C PHE A 218 -29.42 -15.71 -23.38
N ALA A 219 -28.98 -14.50 -23.06
CA ALA A 219 -29.86 -13.32 -23.06
C ALA A 219 -30.35 -12.97 -24.47
N ALA A 220 -29.49 -13.01 -25.49
CA ALA A 220 -29.85 -12.69 -26.87
C ALA A 220 -30.77 -13.76 -27.53
N MET A 221 -30.68 -15.00 -27.05
CA MET A 221 -31.53 -16.10 -27.53
C MET A 221 -32.87 -16.19 -26.76
N GLU A 222 -33.15 -15.23 -25.87
CA GLU A 222 -34.31 -15.26 -24.97
C GLU A 222 -34.43 -16.63 -24.25
N ALA A 223 -33.28 -17.22 -23.94
CA ALA A 223 -33.19 -18.49 -23.26
C ALA A 223 -33.80 -18.33 -21.86
N GLY A 224 -34.71 -19.25 -21.47
CA GLY A 224 -35.43 -19.13 -20.21
C GLY A 224 -34.53 -18.91 -18.99
N ASP A 225 -35.11 -18.46 -17.89
CA ASP A 225 -34.45 -18.00 -16.67
C ASP A 225 -33.36 -18.93 -16.15
N LEU A 226 -33.54 -20.24 -16.27
CA LEU A 226 -32.56 -21.23 -15.86
C LEU A 226 -31.22 -21.08 -16.60
N LEU A 227 -31.23 -20.84 -17.92
CA LEU A 227 -30.04 -20.71 -18.72
C LEU A 227 -29.31 -19.38 -18.40
N LEU A 228 -30.07 -18.33 -18.09
CA LEU A 228 -29.50 -17.06 -17.60
C LEU A 228 -28.80 -17.26 -16.26
N ILE A 229 -29.40 -17.97 -15.31
CA ILE A 229 -28.82 -18.28 -14.00
C ILE A 229 -27.55 -19.10 -14.17
N VAL A 230 -27.55 -20.11 -15.04
CA VAL A 230 -26.33 -20.88 -15.36
C VAL A 230 -25.29 -20.00 -16.03
N GLY A 231 -25.69 -19.09 -16.92
CA GLY A 231 -24.78 -18.10 -17.53
C GLY A 231 -24.07 -17.23 -16.50
N VAL A 232 -24.78 -16.75 -15.48
CA VAL A 232 -24.19 -16.01 -14.37
C VAL A 232 -23.21 -16.87 -13.55
N ALA A 233 -23.58 -18.12 -13.27
CA ALA A 233 -22.70 -19.03 -12.54
C ALA A 233 -21.39 -19.32 -13.31
N VAL A 234 -21.48 -19.51 -14.64
CA VAL A 234 -20.29 -19.69 -15.51
C VAL A 234 -19.44 -18.42 -15.54
N LEU A 235 -20.04 -17.24 -15.64
CA LEU A 235 -19.34 -15.97 -15.57
C LEU A 235 -18.56 -15.87 -14.27
N LEU A 236 -19.20 -16.09 -13.11
CA LEU A 236 -18.57 -16.02 -11.82
C LEU A 236 -17.44 -17.04 -11.66
N LEU A 237 -17.60 -18.26 -12.20
CA LEU A 237 -16.55 -19.27 -12.20
C LEU A 237 -15.31 -18.82 -13.02
N MET A 238 -15.53 -18.28 -14.22
CA MET A 238 -14.45 -17.78 -15.06
C MET A 238 -13.73 -16.61 -14.42
N VAL A 239 -14.47 -15.67 -13.79
CA VAL A 239 -13.90 -14.56 -13.03
C VAL A 239 -13.14 -15.06 -11.82
N ALA A 240 -13.62 -16.07 -11.10
CA ALA A 240 -12.89 -16.64 -9.96
C ALA A 240 -11.54 -17.24 -10.38
N ILE A 241 -11.47 -17.94 -11.51
CA ILE A 241 -10.19 -18.44 -12.05
C ILE A 241 -9.27 -17.28 -12.44
N ALA A 242 -9.80 -16.24 -13.05
CA ALA A 242 -9.03 -15.03 -13.36
C ALA A 242 -8.47 -14.35 -12.10
N VAL A 243 -9.27 -14.25 -11.03
CA VAL A 243 -8.86 -13.70 -9.74
C VAL A 243 -7.74 -14.53 -9.11
N ILE A 244 -7.77 -15.86 -9.21
CA ILE A 244 -6.64 -16.70 -8.76
C ILE A 244 -5.36 -16.27 -9.47
N LEU A 245 -5.40 -16.11 -10.79
CA LEU A 245 -4.21 -15.73 -11.58
C LEU A 245 -3.73 -14.32 -11.20
N PHE A 246 -4.64 -13.36 -11.07
CA PHE A 246 -4.30 -11.98 -10.73
C PHE A 246 -3.71 -11.85 -9.34
N VAL A 247 -4.33 -12.45 -8.32
CA VAL A 247 -3.85 -12.39 -6.94
C VAL A 247 -2.54 -13.13 -6.80
N TRP A 248 -2.43 -14.35 -7.30
CA TRP A 248 -1.19 -15.12 -7.25
C TRP A 248 -0.02 -14.40 -7.91
N ALA A 249 -0.20 -13.93 -9.14
CA ALA A 249 0.85 -13.21 -9.87
C ALA A 249 1.14 -11.85 -9.24
N GLY A 250 0.11 -11.14 -8.79
CA GLY A 250 0.21 -9.83 -8.16
C GLY A 250 0.94 -9.86 -6.82
N SER A 251 0.65 -10.84 -5.94
CA SER A 251 1.34 -11.00 -4.65
C SER A 251 2.84 -11.25 -4.84
N ILE A 252 3.22 -12.14 -5.77
CA ILE A 252 4.64 -12.43 -6.05
C ILE A 252 5.33 -11.21 -6.67
N GLN A 253 4.72 -10.55 -7.66
CA GLN A 253 5.27 -9.34 -8.27
C GLN A 253 5.38 -8.19 -7.26
N GLY A 254 4.37 -8.06 -6.38
CA GLY A 254 4.33 -7.08 -5.30
C GLY A 254 5.49 -7.25 -4.32
N SER A 255 5.90 -8.48 -3.99
CA SER A 255 7.03 -8.73 -3.09
C SER A 255 8.35 -8.15 -3.63
N PHE A 256 8.58 -8.25 -4.95
CA PHE A 256 9.76 -7.64 -5.58
C PHE A 256 9.69 -6.11 -5.54
N HIS A 257 8.51 -5.52 -5.79
CA HIS A 257 8.33 -4.08 -5.72
C HIS A 257 8.51 -3.53 -4.30
N LYS A 258 8.07 -4.28 -3.27
CA LYS A 258 8.27 -3.94 -1.86
C LYS A 258 9.76 -3.89 -1.50
N LEU A 259 10.51 -4.96 -1.82
CA LEU A 259 11.95 -5.02 -1.56
C LEU A 259 12.73 -3.95 -2.32
N LEU A 260 12.45 -3.76 -3.62
CA LEU A 260 13.12 -2.75 -4.45
C LEU A 260 12.65 -1.31 -4.16
N GLN A 261 11.74 -1.11 -3.23
CA GLN A 261 11.12 0.19 -2.94
C GLN A 261 10.69 0.93 -4.21
N SER A 262 10.09 0.21 -5.16
CA SER A 262 9.71 0.72 -6.47
C SER A 262 8.20 0.84 -6.64
N GLY A 263 7.74 1.71 -7.54
CA GLY A 263 6.32 1.92 -7.79
C GLY A 263 5.60 2.50 -6.58
N ASP A 264 4.55 1.81 -6.11
CA ASP A 264 3.72 2.25 -4.97
C ASP A 264 4.46 2.20 -3.62
N PHE A 265 5.55 1.43 -3.54
CA PHE A 265 6.37 1.27 -2.34
C PHE A 265 7.58 2.20 -2.29
N SER A 266 7.69 3.17 -3.22
CA SER A 266 8.77 4.15 -3.20
C SER A 266 8.72 5.02 -1.93
N PRO A 267 9.88 5.51 -1.41
CA PRO A 267 9.94 6.31 -0.20
C PRO A 267 9.03 7.54 -0.25
N ALA A 268 8.97 8.21 -1.41
CA ALA A 268 8.10 9.36 -1.63
C ALA A 268 6.60 9.00 -1.49
N ARG A 269 6.19 7.84 -2.05
CA ARG A 269 4.80 7.37 -1.93
C ARG A 269 4.45 6.86 -0.54
N LYS A 270 5.38 6.22 0.18
CA LYS A 270 5.17 5.82 1.58
C LYS A 270 4.93 7.06 2.47
N ALA A 271 5.73 8.11 2.32
CA ALA A 271 5.54 9.37 3.02
C ALA A 271 4.19 10.05 2.67
N ALA A 272 3.81 10.02 1.39
CA ALA A 272 2.53 10.53 0.92
C ALA A 272 1.35 9.71 1.45
N SER A 273 1.42 8.38 1.42
CA SER A 273 0.34 7.49 1.85
C SER A 273 0.02 7.64 3.34
N LYS A 274 1.03 7.87 4.20
CA LYS A 274 0.83 8.12 5.63
C LYS A 274 0.00 9.38 5.88
N LYS A 275 0.23 10.46 5.11
CA LYS A 275 -0.56 11.70 5.19
C LYS A 275 -1.95 11.54 4.59
N LEU A 276 -2.07 10.82 3.46
CA LEU A 276 -3.35 10.59 2.78
C LEU A 276 -4.24 9.57 3.51
N GLY A 277 -3.68 8.67 4.32
CA GLY A 277 -4.44 7.68 5.08
C GLY A 277 -5.41 8.30 6.07
N ALA A 278 -4.97 9.29 6.84
CA ALA A 278 -5.82 10.02 7.77
C ALA A 278 -6.94 10.78 7.06
N PHE A 279 -6.63 11.42 5.90
CA PHE A 279 -7.62 12.08 5.07
C PHE A 279 -8.67 11.09 4.52
N SER A 280 -8.23 9.91 4.05
CA SER A 280 -9.15 8.88 3.53
C SER A 280 -10.15 8.43 4.59
N GLY A 281 -9.70 8.19 5.82
CA GLY A 281 -10.58 7.83 6.93
C GLY A 281 -11.61 8.90 7.24
N ALA A 282 -11.18 10.15 7.39
CA ALA A 282 -12.08 11.28 7.65
C ALA A 282 -13.11 11.48 6.53
N TYR A 283 -12.69 11.37 5.26
CA TYR A 283 -13.58 11.50 4.11
C TYR A 283 -14.70 10.45 4.14
N TRP A 284 -14.36 9.16 4.32
CA TRP A 284 -15.36 8.09 4.34
C TRP A 284 -16.28 8.16 5.57
N CYS A 285 -15.78 8.63 6.72
CA CYS A 285 -16.64 8.91 7.89
C CYS A 285 -17.67 10.01 7.59
N ILE A 286 -17.27 11.07 6.88
CA ILE A 286 -18.20 12.16 6.48
C ILE A 286 -19.25 11.62 5.49
N VAL A 287 -18.82 10.85 4.47
CA VAL A 287 -19.74 10.25 3.49
C VAL A 287 -20.74 9.30 4.19
N ALA A 288 -20.27 8.47 5.12
CA ALA A 288 -21.14 7.58 5.89
C ALA A 288 -22.14 8.37 6.76
N ALA A 289 -21.71 9.46 7.39
CA ALA A 289 -22.57 10.33 8.17
C ALA A 289 -23.66 10.98 7.28
N ILE A 290 -23.29 11.51 6.12
CA ILE A 290 -24.25 12.07 5.13
C ILE A 290 -25.25 10.99 4.70
N PHE A 291 -24.74 9.77 4.37
CA PHE A 291 -25.60 8.65 4.01
C PHE A 291 -26.60 8.30 5.11
N LEU A 292 -26.16 8.24 6.37
CA LEU A 292 -27.04 7.96 7.52
C LEU A 292 -28.10 9.04 7.69
N VAL A 293 -27.75 10.33 7.54
CA VAL A 293 -28.71 11.45 7.63
C VAL A 293 -29.77 11.32 6.53
N VAL A 294 -29.35 11.06 5.29
CA VAL A 294 -30.29 10.89 4.16
C VAL A 294 -31.15 9.64 4.35
N PHE A 295 -30.60 8.56 4.88
CA PHE A 295 -31.33 7.33 5.17
C PHE A 295 -32.39 7.53 6.28
N VAL A 296 -32.04 8.25 7.35
CA VAL A 296 -32.98 8.58 8.44
C VAL A 296 -34.06 9.53 7.96
N ASP A 297 -33.71 10.55 7.16
CA ASP A 297 -34.68 11.47 6.55
C ASP A 297 -35.69 10.71 5.67
N PHE A 298 -35.21 9.77 4.85
CA PHE A 298 -36.08 8.92 4.05
C PHE A 298 -37.03 8.06 4.89
N LYS A 299 -36.55 7.51 6.02
CA LYS A 299 -37.33 6.56 6.85
C LYS A 299 -38.30 7.23 7.80
N TYR A 300 -37.95 8.41 8.34
CA TYR A 300 -38.66 9.03 9.46
C TYR A 300 -39.14 10.46 9.23
N SER A 301 -38.57 11.19 8.26
CA SER A 301 -38.90 12.58 7.95
C SER A 301 -39.66 12.67 6.61
N GLN A 302 -40.32 13.79 6.37
CA GLN A 302 -41.14 13.99 5.16
C GLN A 302 -40.31 14.41 3.93
N ASN A 303 -39.27 13.66 3.61
CA ASN A 303 -38.55 13.72 2.32
C ASN A 303 -37.84 15.06 1.99
N PHE A 304 -37.32 15.80 2.97
CA PHE A 304 -36.60 17.06 2.76
C PHE A 304 -35.45 16.91 1.72
N PHE A 305 -34.63 15.88 1.86
CA PHE A 305 -33.54 15.65 0.92
C PHE A 305 -34.02 15.15 -0.45
N PHE A 306 -35.14 14.43 -0.51
CA PHE A 306 -35.70 13.95 -1.77
C PHE A 306 -36.30 15.11 -2.59
N ASP A 307 -36.89 16.08 -1.97
CA ASP A 307 -37.39 17.28 -2.64
C ASP A 307 -36.26 18.13 -3.24
N LEU A 308 -35.09 18.09 -2.64
CA LEU A 308 -33.88 18.75 -3.14
C LEU A 308 -33.33 18.11 -4.43
N PHE A 309 -33.47 16.80 -4.59
CA PHE A 309 -33.00 16.04 -5.76
C PHE A 309 -34.02 15.89 -6.89
N GLY A 310 -35.13 16.57 -6.80
CA GLY A 310 -36.21 16.58 -7.79
C GLY A 310 -37.19 15.40 -7.61
N ASN A 311 -38.17 15.32 -8.50
CA ASN A 311 -39.35 14.46 -8.38
C ASN A 311 -39.09 12.93 -8.48
N ASN A 312 -37.84 12.48 -8.35
CA ASN A 312 -37.49 11.07 -8.46
C ASN A 312 -37.56 10.38 -7.08
N LYS A 313 -38.74 9.83 -6.76
CA LYS A 313 -39.06 9.19 -5.48
C LYS A 313 -38.47 7.76 -5.32
N ASN A 314 -37.52 7.35 -6.18
CA ASN A 314 -36.91 6.03 -6.05
C ASN A 314 -35.67 6.11 -5.13
N PRO A 315 -35.76 5.60 -3.88
CA PRO A 315 -34.68 5.71 -2.90
C PRO A 315 -33.39 5.00 -3.37
N ASN A 316 -33.51 3.93 -4.13
CA ASN A 316 -32.36 3.15 -4.61
C ASN A 316 -31.48 3.97 -5.55
N ILE A 317 -32.10 4.85 -6.37
CA ILE A 317 -31.34 5.72 -7.28
C ILE A 317 -30.57 6.79 -6.47
N VAL A 318 -31.20 7.41 -5.50
CA VAL A 318 -30.56 8.46 -4.67
C VAL A 318 -29.40 7.86 -3.83
N PHE A 319 -29.63 6.72 -3.21
CA PHE A 319 -28.58 6.02 -2.45
C PHE A 319 -27.41 5.57 -3.35
N GLY A 320 -27.69 5.06 -4.56
CA GLY A 320 -26.68 4.72 -5.54
C GLY A 320 -25.87 5.94 -6.01
N MET A 321 -26.51 7.08 -6.23
CA MET A 321 -25.85 8.34 -6.62
C MET A 321 -24.92 8.85 -5.53
N ILE A 322 -25.30 8.81 -4.24
CA ILE A 322 -24.43 9.23 -3.13
C ILE A 322 -23.10 8.48 -3.16
N TRP A 323 -23.14 7.14 -3.26
CA TRP A 323 -21.93 6.32 -3.29
C TRP A 323 -21.12 6.52 -4.56
N GLY A 324 -21.79 6.63 -5.72
CA GLY A 324 -21.12 6.85 -7.01
C GLY A 324 -20.40 8.19 -7.06
N VAL A 325 -21.08 9.29 -6.69
CA VAL A 325 -20.50 10.64 -6.65
C VAL A 325 -19.39 10.72 -5.60
N ALA A 326 -19.62 10.16 -4.40
CA ALA A 326 -18.59 10.13 -3.36
C ALA A 326 -17.32 9.37 -3.80
N GLY A 327 -17.48 8.24 -4.49
CA GLY A 327 -16.34 7.49 -5.03
C GLY A 327 -15.54 8.26 -6.07
N LEU A 328 -16.22 8.92 -7.02
CA LEU A 328 -15.58 9.77 -8.04
C LEU A 328 -14.87 10.98 -7.43
N LEU A 329 -15.50 11.67 -6.49
CA LEU A 329 -14.90 12.80 -5.77
C LEU A 329 -13.67 12.35 -4.97
N PHE A 330 -13.77 11.23 -4.28
CA PHE A 330 -12.63 10.65 -3.54
C PHE A 330 -11.45 10.36 -4.46
N ALA A 331 -11.69 9.73 -5.60
CA ALA A 331 -10.65 9.42 -6.57
C ALA A 331 -9.99 10.70 -7.11
N ALA A 332 -10.79 11.71 -7.49
CA ALA A 332 -10.30 13.00 -7.98
C ALA A 332 -9.44 13.72 -6.92
N ILE A 333 -9.96 13.85 -5.70
CA ILE A 333 -9.23 14.50 -4.60
C ILE A 333 -7.94 13.76 -4.26
N ARG A 334 -7.96 12.42 -4.25
CA ARG A 334 -6.77 11.61 -3.96
C ARG A 334 -5.69 11.76 -5.02
N ILE A 335 -6.06 11.88 -6.31
CA ILE A 335 -5.11 12.14 -7.40
C ILE A 335 -4.47 13.53 -7.23
N VAL A 336 -5.26 14.57 -6.97
CA VAL A 336 -4.77 15.94 -6.79
C VAL A 336 -3.87 16.05 -5.55
N LEU A 337 -4.31 15.53 -4.41
CA LEU A 337 -3.49 15.55 -3.19
C LEU A 337 -2.22 14.72 -3.35
N GLY A 338 -2.29 13.59 -4.03
CA GLY A 338 -1.13 12.75 -4.34
C GLY A 338 -0.10 13.48 -5.18
N SER A 339 -0.52 14.21 -6.22
CA SER A 339 0.36 15.00 -7.08
C SER A 339 1.00 16.18 -6.33
N VAL A 340 0.23 16.89 -5.49
CA VAL A 340 0.74 18.01 -4.67
C VAL A 340 1.77 17.54 -3.63
N VAL A 341 1.50 16.42 -2.95
CA VAL A 341 2.43 15.87 -1.95
C VAL A 341 3.71 15.34 -2.60
N MET A 342 3.62 14.72 -3.79
CA MET A 342 4.78 14.27 -4.55
C MET A 342 5.57 15.44 -5.16
N GLY A 343 4.90 16.48 -5.67
CA GLY A 343 5.56 17.67 -6.22
C GLY A 343 6.36 18.46 -5.18
N LYS A 344 5.89 18.53 -3.93
CA LYS A 344 6.65 19.12 -2.82
C LYS A 344 7.87 18.30 -2.38
N SER A 345 7.86 16.99 -2.63
CA SER A 345 8.98 16.11 -2.32
C SER A 345 10.08 16.17 -3.40
N GLY A 346 9.73 16.44 -4.66
CA GLY A 346 10.69 16.57 -5.78
C GLY A 346 11.44 17.90 -5.77
N ASN A 347 10.86 18.96 -5.24
CA ASN A 347 11.49 20.30 -5.18
C ASN A 347 12.45 20.46 -3.98
N ARG A 348 12.66 19.42 -3.17
CA ARG A 348 13.64 19.40 -2.06
C ARG A 348 14.91 18.60 -2.36
N THR A 349 15.05 18.10 -3.58
CA THR A 349 16.19 17.27 -4.02
C THR A 349 17.02 17.90 -5.15
N ASP A 350 16.71 19.15 -5.54
CA ASP A 350 17.54 19.95 -6.47
C ASP A 350 18.38 20.97 -5.71
#